data_6703d5b65408de9d2c0fb13c4ea29dc1
#
_entry.id   6703d5b65408de9d2c0fb13c4ea29dc1
#
_cell.length_a   1.000
_cell.length_b   1.000
_cell.length_c   1.000
_cell.angle_alpha   90.00
_cell.angle_beta   90.00
_cell.angle_gamma   90.00
#
_symmetry.space_group_name_H-M   'P 1'
#
loop_
_entity.id
_entity.type
_entity.pdbx_description
1 polymer ?
#
loop_
_entity_poly.entity_id
_entity_poly.type
_entity_poly.pdbx_seq_one_letter_code
_entity_poly.pdbx_strand_id
1 'polypeptide(L)'
;MKRKHGTAQAQAKPLLRDDLFHVIDQMGESLRDRRDRALLLMGFAGGFRRSELVGLIVADIETVRQGLVFTLRASKTDQERAGRKIGIPYGRTRFCPVTALEAWLNAASIKEGPLFRPITRHGNVTQEALTGEAVSALLRGRVQ
;
A
#
# COMPACT_ATOMS: atom_id res chain seq x y z
N MET A 1 5.84 32.33 12.70
CA MET A 1 5.50 31.55 12.58
C MET A 1 5.30 31.04 12.46
N LYS A 2 5.34 31.17 12.41
CA LYS A 2 5.04 30.28 12.16
C LYS A 2 4.69 29.66 12.12
N ARG A 3 4.83 29.92 12.17
CA ARG A 3 4.43 29.04 12.00
C ARG A 3 4.08 28.47 11.83
N LYS A 4 4.18 28.67 11.81
CA LYS A 4 3.86 27.81 11.59
C LYS A 4 3.61 27.24 11.44
N HIS A 5 3.70 27.45 11.49
CA HIS A 5 3.45 26.44 11.34
C HIS A 5 3.34 25.81 11.49
N GLY A 6 3.58 26.29 11.60
CA GLY A 6 3.33 25.37 11.92
C GLY A 6 3.02 24.87 12.15
N THR A 7 2.92 24.82 12.32
CA THR A 7 2.61 24.22 12.76
C THR A 7 2.25 23.42 12.55
N ALA A 8 1.96 23.27 12.37
CA ALA A 8 1.56 22.47 12.35
C ALA A 8 1.94 21.54 12.25
N GLN A 9 2.34 21.63 12.41
CA GLN A 9 2.70 20.81 12.31
C GLN A 9 3.07 19.94 12.92
N ALA A 10 2.87 20.24 13.72
CA ALA A 10 3.39 19.25 14.31
C ALA A 10 2.88 18.01 14.05
N GLN A 11 2.33 17.91 13.28
CA GLN A 11 1.82 16.88 12.91
C GLN A 11 2.69 16.00 12.37
N ALA A 12 2.39 14.86 12.05
CA ALA A 12 3.20 13.90 11.41
C ALA A 12 3.69 14.49 10.13
N LYS A 13 4.95 14.41 9.91
CA LYS A 13 5.51 14.85 8.66
C LYS A 13 5.00 14.00 7.54
N PRO A 14 4.71 14.59 6.39
CA PRO A 14 4.41 13.77 5.22
C PRO A 14 5.60 12.92 4.84
N LEU A 15 5.35 11.74 4.35
CA LEU A 15 6.40 10.86 3.89
C LEU A 15 6.81 11.32 2.50
N LEU A 16 8.01 11.82 2.38
CA LEU A 16 8.52 12.27 1.10
C LEU A 16 9.06 11.10 0.30
N ARG A 17 9.10 11.25 -1.00
CA ARG A 17 9.54 10.20 -1.89
C ARG A 17 10.91 9.65 -1.51
N ASP A 18 11.86 10.55 -1.21
CA ASP A 18 13.21 10.09 -0.90
C ASP A 18 13.25 9.32 0.41
N ASP A 19 12.45 9.74 1.38
CA ASP A 19 12.35 9.02 2.65
C ASP A 19 11.78 7.62 2.42
N LEU A 20 10.77 7.53 1.58
CA LEU A 20 10.15 6.25 1.26
C LEU A 20 11.16 5.32 0.58
N PHE A 21 11.87 5.85 -0.41
CA PHE A 21 12.84 5.03 -1.14
C PHE A 21 13.95 4.56 -0.22
N HIS A 22 14.37 5.41 0.72
CA HIS A 22 15.38 5.02 1.69
C HIS A 22 14.89 3.86 2.56
N VAL A 23 13.65 3.95 3.03
CA VAL A 23 13.06 2.87 3.84
C VAL A 23 13.02 1.58 3.04
N ILE A 24 12.60 1.65 1.79
CA ILE A 24 12.49 0.48 0.95
C ILE A 24 13.84 -0.15 0.68
N ASP A 25 14.88 0.66 0.52
CA ASP A 25 16.22 0.13 0.29
C ASP A 25 16.77 -0.63 1.49
N GLN A 26 16.19 -0.41 2.69
CA GLN A 26 16.60 -1.15 3.87
C GLN A 26 15.93 -2.51 3.96
N MET A 27 14.95 -2.79 3.11
CA MET A 27 14.19 -4.02 3.18
C MET A 27 14.87 -5.15 2.43
N GLY A 28 14.64 -6.38 2.89
CA GLY A 28 15.13 -7.56 2.22
C GLY A 28 14.04 -8.27 1.44
N GLU A 29 14.10 -9.60 1.42
CA GLU A 29 13.19 -10.39 0.61
C GLU A 29 12.29 -11.31 1.42
N SER A 30 12.14 -11.07 2.72
CA SER A 30 11.20 -11.83 3.52
C SER A 30 9.78 -11.53 3.06
N LEU A 31 8.83 -12.40 3.43
CA LEU A 31 7.43 -12.14 3.10
C LEU A 31 6.97 -10.82 3.66
N ARG A 32 7.37 -10.52 4.90
CA ARG A 32 6.99 -9.26 5.52
C ARG A 32 7.55 -8.08 4.75
N ASP A 33 8.81 -8.15 4.33
CA ASP A 33 9.42 -7.05 3.60
C ASP A 33 8.78 -6.88 2.23
N ARG A 34 8.47 -7.97 1.55
CA ARG A 34 7.79 -7.87 0.26
C ARG A 34 6.41 -7.26 0.40
N ARG A 35 5.67 -7.65 1.44
CA ARG A 35 4.36 -7.08 1.69
C ARG A 35 4.46 -5.58 1.98
N ASP A 36 5.37 -5.23 2.88
CA ASP A 36 5.49 -3.84 3.31
C ASP A 36 5.97 -2.95 2.17
N ARG A 37 6.90 -3.46 1.34
CA ARG A 37 7.37 -2.72 0.17
C ARG A 37 6.21 -2.45 -0.79
N ALA A 38 5.42 -3.47 -1.08
CA ALA A 38 4.29 -3.32 -1.99
C ALA A 38 3.28 -2.33 -1.43
N LEU A 39 2.98 -2.45 -0.14
CA LEU A 39 2.00 -1.58 0.50
C LEU A 39 2.45 -0.12 0.47
N LEU A 40 3.71 0.13 0.78
CA LEU A 40 4.22 1.50 0.81
C LEU A 40 4.28 2.11 -0.59
N LEU A 41 4.77 1.35 -1.56
CA LEU A 41 4.87 1.87 -2.93
C LEU A 41 3.50 2.07 -3.54
N MET A 42 2.56 1.16 -3.30
CA MET A 42 1.20 1.30 -3.79
C MET A 42 0.51 2.49 -3.16
N GLY A 43 0.66 2.63 -1.86
CA GLY A 43 0.03 3.75 -1.16
C GLY A 43 0.55 5.09 -1.65
N PHE A 44 1.85 5.17 -1.87
CA PHE A 44 2.46 6.42 -2.33
C PHE A 44 2.05 6.73 -3.77
N ALA A 45 2.14 5.74 -4.66
CA ALA A 45 1.86 5.95 -6.07
C ALA A 45 0.39 6.23 -6.35
N GLY A 46 -0.49 5.54 -5.64
CA GLY A 46 -1.92 5.67 -5.89
C GLY A 46 -2.63 6.68 -5.03
N GLY A 47 -1.96 7.18 -3.99
CA GLY A 47 -2.62 8.11 -3.08
C GLY A 47 -3.76 7.48 -2.33
N PHE A 48 -3.70 6.17 -2.09
CA PHE A 48 -4.77 5.47 -1.39
C PHE A 48 -4.84 5.89 0.06
N ARG A 49 -6.04 6.01 0.57
CA ARG A 49 -6.24 6.14 1.99
C ARG A 49 -5.98 4.79 2.65
N ARG A 50 -5.64 4.82 3.93
CA ARG A 50 -5.36 3.59 4.66
C ARG A 50 -6.50 2.59 4.55
N SER A 51 -7.74 3.05 4.73
CA SER A 51 -8.89 2.16 4.62
C SER A 51 -9.06 1.61 3.21
N GLU A 52 -8.68 2.38 2.21
CA GLU A 52 -8.77 1.93 0.84
C GLU A 52 -7.75 0.84 0.55
N LEU A 53 -6.52 1.00 1.05
CA LEU A 53 -5.48 0.00 0.87
C LEU A 53 -5.89 -1.35 1.44
N VAL A 54 -6.39 -1.36 2.68
CA VAL A 54 -6.74 -2.62 3.31
C VAL A 54 -8.00 -3.24 2.73
N GLY A 55 -8.79 -2.45 2.03
CA GLY A 55 -9.99 -2.96 1.39
C GLY A 55 -9.79 -3.50 -0.01
N LEU A 56 -8.59 -3.38 -0.57
CA LEU A 56 -8.36 -3.87 -1.93
C LEU A 56 -8.36 -5.39 -1.97
N ILE A 57 -8.97 -5.94 -3.01
CA ILE A 57 -8.95 -7.39 -3.25
C ILE A 57 -8.46 -7.64 -4.65
N VAL A 58 -8.06 -8.88 -4.91
CA VAL A 58 -7.51 -9.24 -6.22
C VAL A 58 -8.50 -8.93 -7.35
N ALA A 59 -9.79 -9.14 -7.10
CA ALA A 59 -10.80 -8.90 -8.13
C ALA A 59 -10.91 -7.43 -8.55
N ASP A 60 -10.36 -6.52 -7.75
CA ASP A 60 -10.40 -5.10 -8.07
C ASP A 60 -9.31 -4.68 -9.05
N ILE A 61 -8.40 -5.58 -9.41
CA ILE A 61 -7.26 -5.26 -10.24
C ILE A 61 -7.52 -5.63 -11.69
N GLU A 62 -7.24 -4.70 -12.58
CA GLU A 62 -7.23 -4.98 -13.99
C GLU A 62 -5.83 -4.70 -14.51
N THR A 63 -5.23 -5.66 -15.20
CA THR A 63 -3.91 -5.47 -15.80
C THR A 63 -4.10 -4.83 -17.17
N VAL A 64 -3.41 -3.72 -17.37
CA VAL A 64 -3.46 -3.04 -18.66
C VAL A 64 -2.03 -2.87 -19.16
N ARG A 65 -1.91 -2.37 -20.38
CA ARG A 65 -0.60 -2.24 -21.00
C ARG A 65 0.36 -1.36 -20.19
N GLN A 66 -0.15 -0.30 -19.59
CA GLN A 66 0.66 0.66 -18.88
C GLN A 66 0.92 0.28 -17.42
N GLY A 67 0.20 -0.67 -16.88
CA GLY A 67 0.33 -1.04 -15.47
C GLY A 67 -0.91 -1.71 -14.96
N LEU A 68 -1.40 -1.24 -13.83
CA LEU A 68 -2.58 -1.80 -13.19
C LEU A 68 -3.62 -0.71 -12.98
N VAL A 69 -4.89 -1.10 -13.06
CA VAL A 69 -5.99 -0.22 -12.72
C VAL A 69 -6.75 -0.86 -11.58
N PHE A 70 -6.96 -0.09 -10.53
CA PHE A 70 -7.67 -0.55 -9.34
C PHE A 70 -9.03 0.11 -9.30
N THR A 71 -10.07 -0.67 -9.06
CA THR A 71 -11.40 -0.14 -8.87
C THR A 71 -11.68 -0.06 -7.38
N LEU A 72 -11.91 1.15 -6.87
CA LEU A 72 -12.28 1.36 -5.49
C LEU A 72 -13.80 1.33 -5.41
N ARG A 73 -14.32 0.42 -4.61
CA ARG A 73 -15.76 0.29 -4.48
C ARG A 73 -16.31 1.45 -3.65
N ALA A 74 -17.53 1.88 -3.96
CA ALA A 74 -18.15 2.93 -3.20
C ALA A 74 -18.39 2.48 -1.78
N SER A 75 -18.17 3.38 -0.82
CA SER A 75 -18.44 3.06 0.56
C SER A 75 -19.92 3.22 0.83
N LYS A 76 -20.36 2.75 1.99
CA LYS A 76 -21.74 2.92 2.36
C LYS A 76 -22.15 4.36 2.43
N THR A 77 -21.22 5.25 2.74
CA THR A 77 -21.55 6.65 2.88
C THR A 77 -21.41 7.39 1.57
N ASP A 78 -20.88 6.75 0.54
CA ASP A 78 -20.73 7.40 -0.74
C ASP A 78 -21.95 7.10 -1.57
N GLN A 79 -22.89 8.02 -1.59
CA GLN A 79 -24.11 7.83 -2.27
C GLN A 79 -23.99 7.85 -3.75
N GLU A 80 -22.88 8.29 -4.26
CA GLU A 80 -22.78 8.47 -5.61
C GLU A 80 -22.28 7.46 -6.33
N ARG A 81 -21.88 6.61 -5.84
CA ARG A 81 -21.27 5.95 -6.50
C ARG A 81 -20.89 4.89 -6.97
N ALA A 82 -20.56 4.67 -7.90
CA ALA A 82 -19.97 3.66 -8.63
C ALA A 82 -18.56 3.41 -8.25
N GLY A 83 -18.01 4.03 -7.32
CA GLY A 83 -16.61 3.90 -7.00
C GLY A 83 -15.77 4.66 -8.00
N ARG A 84 -14.46 4.58 -7.85
CA ARG A 84 -13.56 5.28 -8.76
C ARG A 84 -12.38 4.38 -9.10
N LYS A 85 -11.69 4.71 -10.17
CA LYS A 85 -10.57 3.92 -10.64
C LYS A 85 -9.27 4.67 -10.44
N ILE A 86 -8.23 3.95 -10.07
CA ILE A 86 -6.91 4.52 -9.87
C ILE A 86 -5.93 3.72 -10.72
N GLY A 87 -5.22 4.39 -11.60
CA GLY A 87 -4.20 3.75 -12.42
C GLY A 87 -2.84 3.84 -11.77
N ILE A 88 -2.11 2.75 -11.77
CA ILE A 88 -0.76 2.70 -11.23
C ILE A 88 0.14 2.23 -12.38
N PRO A 89 0.92 3.13 -12.97
CA PRO A 89 1.76 2.73 -14.10
C PRO A 89 3.00 1.97 -13.64
N TYR A 90 3.58 1.19 -14.54
CA TYR A 90 4.87 0.59 -14.27
C TYR A 90 5.89 1.70 -14.04
N GLY A 91 6.74 1.50 -13.06
CA GLY A 91 7.86 2.40 -12.84
C GLY A 91 9.07 1.93 -13.60
N ARG A 92 10.07 2.78 -13.68
CA ARG A 92 11.27 2.47 -14.44
C ARG A 92 12.44 2.01 -13.58
N THR A 93 12.24 1.99 -12.28
CA THR A 93 13.32 1.64 -11.37
C THR A 93 12.88 0.51 -10.47
N ARG A 94 13.75 0.12 -9.54
CA ARG A 94 13.42 -0.88 -8.54
C ARG A 94 12.30 -0.46 -7.60
N PHE A 95 11.87 0.80 -7.69
CA PHE A 95 10.78 1.29 -6.85
C PHE A 95 9.44 1.22 -7.58
N CYS A 96 9.32 0.34 -8.55
CA CYS A 96 8.08 0.16 -9.30
C CYS A 96 7.01 -0.47 -8.40
N PRO A 97 5.87 0.21 -8.18
CA PRO A 97 4.82 -0.36 -7.32
C PRO A 97 4.19 -1.61 -7.91
N VAL A 98 4.06 -1.68 -9.23
CA VAL A 98 3.47 -2.84 -9.87
C VAL A 98 4.35 -4.07 -9.66
N THR A 99 5.66 -3.93 -9.88
CA THR A 99 6.58 -5.03 -9.68
C THR A 99 6.60 -5.49 -8.23
N ALA A 100 6.57 -4.53 -7.29
CA ALA A 100 6.56 -4.86 -5.88
C ALA A 100 5.29 -5.61 -5.50
N LEU A 101 4.14 -5.19 -6.01
CA LEU A 101 2.89 -5.86 -5.72
C LEU A 101 2.89 -7.27 -6.29
N GLU A 102 3.34 -7.42 -7.53
CA GLU A 102 3.39 -8.74 -8.15
C GLU A 102 4.32 -9.68 -7.39
N ALA A 103 5.46 -9.17 -6.93
CA ALA A 103 6.39 -9.97 -6.16
C ALA A 103 5.76 -10.44 -4.85
N TRP A 104 5.02 -9.55 -4.19
CA TRP A 104 4.34 -9.91 -2.95
C TRP A 104 3.25 -10.96 -3.20
N LEU A 105 2.39 -10.74 -4.18
CA LEU A 105 1.29 -11.66 -4.45
C LEU A 105 1.81 -13.04 -4.85
N ASN A 106 2.88 -13.08 -5.64
CA ASN A 106 3.46 -14.36 -6.03
C ASN A 106 4.12 -15.06 -4.85
N ALA A 107 4.88 -14.34 -4.04
CA ALA A 107 5.57 -14.95 -2.90
C ALA A 107 4.58 -15.47 -1.87
N ALA A 108 3.44 -14.81 -1.72
CA ALA A 108 2.42 -15.21 -0.75
C ALA A 108 1.38 -16.15 -1.36
N SER A 109 1.48 -16.42 -2.65
CA SER A 109 0.51 -17.27 -3.39
C SER A 109 -0.91 -16.74 -3.26
N ILE A 110 -1.05 -15.43 -3.34
CA ILE A 110 -2.36 -14.80 -3.24
C ILE A 110 -2.98 -14.71 -4.63
N LYS A 111 -4.09 -15.40 -4.82
CA LYS A 111 -4.79 -15.42 -6.11
C LYS A 111 -6.20 -14.86 -6.02
N GLU A 112 -6.70 -14.65 -4.82
CA GLU A 112 -8.03 -14.08 -4.63
C GLU A 112 -8.10 -13.50 -3.23
N GLY A 113 -9.08 -12.67 -2.99
CA GLY A 113 -9.31 -12.06 -1.69
C GLY A 113 -8.41 -10.87 -1.43
N PRO A 114 -8.19 -10.54 -0.16
CA PRO A 114 -7.45 -9.33 0.20
C PRO A 114 -6.03 -9.33 -0.33
N LEU A 115 -5.56 -8.17 -0.77
CA LEU A 115 -4.20 -8.03 -1.25
C LEU A 115 -3.19 -8.00 -0.12
N PHE A 116 -3.51 -7.27 0.94
CA PHE A 116 -2.57 -7.10 2.04
C PHE A 116 -3.11 -7.83 3.26
N ARG A 117 -2.32 -8.74 3.79
CA ARG A 117 -2.75 -9.69 4.81
C ARG A 117 -1.77 -9.77 5.97
N PRO A 118 -2.26 -10.07 7.17
CA PRO A 118 -1.37 -10.33 8.27
C PRO A 118 -0.50 -11.55 8.02
N ILE A 119 0.68 -11.54 8.60
CA ILE A 119 1.59 -12.68 8.57
C ILE A 119 1.78 -13.11 10.02
N THR A 120 1.54 -14.39 10.30
CA THR A 120 1.67 -14.87 11.68
C THR A 120 3.14 -14.89 12.08
N ARG A 121 3.38 -15.04 13.37
CA ARG A 121 4.76 -15.08 13.84
C ARG A 121 5.50 -16.31 13.31
N HIS A 122 4.79 -17.30 12.82
CA HIS A 122 5.42 -18.46 12.21
C HIS A 122 5.62 -18.30 10.71
N GLY A 123 5.34 -17.12 10.19
CA GLY A 123 5.59 -16.83 8.79
C GLY A 123 4.47 -17.21 7.83
N ASN A 124 3.29 -17.48 8.34
CA ASN A 124 2.17 -17.86 7.49
C ASN A 124 1.29 -16.66 7.16
N VAL A 125 0.93 -16.54 5.89
CA VAL A 125 0.03 -15.49 5.43
C VAL A 125 -1.39 -15.91 5.71
N THR A 126 -2.17 -15.06 6.36
CA THR A 126 -3.55 -15.40 6.69
C THR A 126 -4.47 -15.12 5.52
N GLN A 127 -5.75 -15.49 5.67
CA GLN A 127 -6.76 -15.23 4.66
C GLN A 127 -7.46 -13.89 4.88
N GLU A 128 -7.13 -13.20 5.95
CA GLU A 128 -7.82 -11.98 6.33
C GLU A 128 -7.11 -10.76 5.79
N ALA A 129 -7.83 -9.64 5.73
CA ALA A 129 -7.21 -8.38 5.34
C ALA A 129 -6.49 -7.77 6.52
N LEU A 130 -5.42 -7.02 6.23
CA LEU A 130 -4.80 -6.18 7.26
C LEU A 130 -5.82 -5.15 7.71
N THR A 131 -5.68 -4.71 8.95
CA THR A 131 -6.52 -3.63 9.46
C THR A 131 -5.82 -2.29 9.23
N GLY A 132 -6.60 -1.22 9.28
CA GLY A 132 -6.01 0.12 9.19
C GLY A 132 -5.03 0.38 10.32
N GLU A 133 -5.32 -0.16 11.51
CA GLU A 133 -4.40 0.01 12.63
C GLU A 133 -3.09 -0.71 12.39
N ALA A 134 -3.13 -1.88 11.76
CA ALA A 134 -1.90 -2.60 11.45
C ALA A 134 -1.05 -1.81 10.46
N VAL A 135 -1.69 -1.14 9.50
CA VAL A 135 -0.97 -0.30 8.55
C VAL A 135 -0.30 0.87 9.28
N SER A 136 -1.02 1.50 10.20
CA SER A 136 -0.44 2.59 10.98
C SER A 136 0.76 2.13 11.79
N ALA A 137 0.66 0.96 12.42
CA ALA A 137 1.76 0.42 13.22
C ALA A 137 2.97 0.11 12.33
N LEU A 138 2.70 -0.42 11.14
CA LEU A 138 3.75 -0.72 10.19
C LEU A 138 4.48 0.55 9.78
N LEU A 139 3.74 1.60 9.49
CA LEU A 139 4.35 2.86 9.11
C LEU A 139 5.20 3.43 10.23
N ARG A 140 4.72 3.38 11.47
CA ARG A 140 5.50 3.87 12.60
C ARG A 140 6.79 3.10 12.76
N GLY A 141 6.75 1.80 12.55
CA GLY A 141 7.93 0.97 12.72
C GLY A 141 8.96 1.10 11.62
N ARG A 142 8.50 1.40 10.39
CA ARG A 142 9.41 1.44 9.25
C ARG A 142 9.97 2.82 8.96
N VAL A 143 9.24 3.85 9.32
CA VAL A 143 9.56 5.19 8.86
C VAL A 143 10.20 6.06 9.93
N GLN A 144 10.33 5.59 11.13
CA GLN A 144 10.95 6.36 12.19
C GLN A 144 12.41 6.60 11.97
#